data_7cd179db956fa3bcbebb0f0243ca09d6
#
_entry.id   7cd179db956fa3bcbebb0f0243ca09d6
#
_cell.length_a   1.000
_cell.length_b   1.000
_cell.length_c   1.000
_cell.angle_alpha   90.00
_cell.angle_beta   90.00
_cell.angle_gamma   90.00
#
_symmetry.space_group_name_H-M   'P 1'
#
loop_
_entity.id
_entity.type
_entity.pdbx_description
1 polymer ?
#
loop_
_entity_poly.entity_id
_entity_poly.type
_entity_poly.pdbx_seq_one_letter_code
_entity_poly.pdbx_strand_id
1 'polypeptide(L)'
;CILALELGNLDDKVTASSYAASQPKVHLGVRSGEEYRLEDLLYALMLESYNDAAVMIAENIGGSVEEFAALMNQKAEELGCRDTYFITPNGLDGVKKDKDGVEHIHSTTAADLAAIMRYCVMESPKKDEFLSITRTQNHTFTDSSGRRSYSCFNHNAFLNMMEGVLSGKTG
;
A
#
# COMPACT_ATOMS: atom_id res chain seq x y z
N CYS A 1 0.21 1.43 -2.85
CA CYS A 1 0.97 2.69 -2.95
C CYS A 1 0.61 3.47 -4.21
N ILE A 2 0.87 2.92 -5.43
CA ILE A 2 0.74 3.68 -6.68
C ILE A 2 -0.68 4.25 -6.89
N LEU A 3 -1.73 3.48 -6.60
CA LEU A 3 -3.11 3.96 -6.70
C LEU A 3 -3.39 5.13 -5.76
N ALA A 4 -2.84 5.09 -4.54
CA ALA A 4 -2.99 6.20 -3.60
C ALA A 4 -2.26 7.46 -4.05
N LEU A 5 -1.13 7.32 -4.75
CA LEU A 5 -0.41 8.45 -5.36
C LEU A 5 -1.17 9.03 -6.56
N GLU A 6 -1.84 8.17 -7.35
CA GLU A 6 -2.57 8.59 -8.55
C GLU A 6 -3.94 9.21 -8.23
N LEU A 7 -4.61 8.74 -7.19
CA LEU A 7 -6.00 9.07 -6.89
C LEU A 7 -6.19 9.97 -5.65
N GLY A 8 -5.22 9.96 -4.73
CA GLY A 8 -5.30 10.68 -3.45
C GLY A 8 -4.57 12.01 -3.46
N ASN A 9 -4.81 12.79 -2.41
CA ASN A 9 -4.03 13.97 -2.10
C ASN A 9 -3.14 13.66 -0.89
N LEU A 10 -1.83 13.78 -1.04
CA LEU A 10 -0.83 13.42 -0.02
C LEU A 10 -0.99 14.20 1.30
N ASP A 11 -1.60 15.36 1.26
CA ASP A 11 -1.88 16.20 2.43
C ASP A 11 -3.17 15.82 3.17
N ASP A 12 -3.96 14.87 2.64
CA ASP A 12 -5.19 14.43 3.29
C ASP A 12 -4.91 13.86 4.68
N LYS A 13 -5.81 14.20 5.63
CA LYS A 13 -5.85 13.60 6.95
C LYS A 13 -6.73 12.36 6.91
N VAL A 14 -6.12 11.23 7.13
CA VAL A 14 -6.76 9.93 7.13
C VAL A 14 -7.05 9.50 8.55
N THR A 15 -8.31 9.24 8.86
CA THR A 15 -8.76 8.80 10.19
C THR A 15 -8.75 7.27 10.28
N ALA A 16 -8.13 6.74 11.30
CA ALA A 16 -8.10 5.30 11.56
C ALA A 16 -9.49 4.79 11.97
N SER A 17 -10.03 3.85 11.22
CA SER A 17 -11.24 3.11 11.57
C SER A 17 -10.98 2.09 12.69
N SER A 18 -12.05 1.55 13.27
CA SER A 18 -11.92 0.41 14.19
C SER A 18 -11.39 -0.85 13.49
N TYR A 19 -11.68 -1.02 12.20
CA TYR A 19 -11.17 -2.12 11.41
C TYR A 19 -9.66 -1.97 11.15
N ALA A 20 -9.18 -0.79 10.77
CA ALA A 20 -7.75 -0.53 10.65
C ALA A 20 -7.02 -0.77 11.98
N ALA A 21 -7.56 -0.30 13.10
CA ALA A 21 -6.98 -0.49 14.44
C ALA A 21 -6.96 -1.96 14.90
N SER A 22 -7.76 -2.85 14.28
CA SER A 22 -7.82 -4.28 14.60
C SER A 22 -6.86 -5.14 13.77
N GLN A 23 -6.10 -4.54 12.85
CA GLN A 23 -5.23 -5.29 11.96
C GLN A 23 -4.13 -6.04 12.70
N PRO A 24 -3.78 -7.27 12.24
CA PRO A 24 -2.73 -8.07 12.87
C PRO A 24 -1.34 -7.43 12.66
N LYS A 25 -0.38 -7.88 13.44
CA LYS A 25 1.05 -7.55 13.21
C LYS A 25 1.49 -8.07 11.81
N VAL A 26 2.32 -7.35 11.09
CA VAL A 26 3.06 -6.10 11.43
C VAL A 26 2.14 -4.90 11.28
N HIS A 27 2.11 -4.00 12.25
CA HIS A 27 1.22 -2.83 12.24
C HIS A 27 1.88 -1.62 12.93
N LEU A 28 1.49 -0.43 12.54
CA LEU A 28 1.84 0.83 13.18
C LEU A 28 1.26 0.92 14.59
N GLY A 29 0.14 0.25 14.83
CA GLY A 29 -0.58 0.20 16.10
C GLY A 29 -1.46 1.44 16.29
N VAL A 30 -2.15 1.84 15.23
CA VAL A 30 -3.10 2.96 15.27
C VAL A 30 -4.26 2.66 16.19
N ARG A 31 -4.88 3.71 16.75
CA ARG A 31 -6.12 3.60 17.51
C ARG A 31 -7.26 4.22 16.71
N SER A 32 -8.44 3.65 16.83
CA SER A 32 -9.63 4.21 16.17
C SER A 32 -9.81 5.68 16.53
N GLY A 33 -10.01 6.51 15.49
CA GLY A 33 -10.15 7.96 15.60
C GLY A 33 -8.83 8.74 15.58
N GLU A 34 -7.65 8.08 15.60
CA GLU A 34 -6.38 8.77 15.36
C GLU A 34 -6.27 9.18 13.88
N GLU A 35 -5.66 10.32 13.63
CA GLU A 35 -5.49 10.86 12.28
C GLU A 35 -4.02 10.93 11.90
N TYR A 36 -3.75 10.60 10.63
CA TYR A 36 -2.42 10.63 10.04
C TYR A 36 -2.48 11.26 8.65
N ARG A 37 -1.38 11.83 8.20
CA ARG A 37 -1.25 12.33 6.84
C ARG A 37 -1.12 11.16 5.85
N LEU A 38 -1.78 11.22 4.70
CA LEU A 38 -1.72 10.14 3.70
C LEU A 38 -0.29 9.83 3.28
N GLU A 39 0.54 10.87 3.08
CA GLU A 39 1.94 10.69 2.74
C GLU A 39 2.70 9.87 3.79
N ASP A 40 2.50 10.15 5.07
CA ASP A 40 3.16 9.42 6.18
C ASP A 40 2.72 7.96 6.22
N LEU A 41 1.44 7.68 5.94
CA LEU A 41 0.93 6.30 5.83
C LEU A 41 1.54 5.55 4.65
N LEU A 42 1.85 6.24 3.53
CA LEU A 42 2.54 5.63 2.39
C LEU A 42 3.98 5.25 2.74
N TYR A 43 4.70 6.10 3.48
CA TYR A 43 6.00 5.73 4.02
C TYR A 43 5.91 4.54 4.98
N ALA A 44 4.95 4.57 5.91
CA ALA A 44 4.70 3.47 6.85
C ALA A 44 4.42 2.15 6.13
N LEU A 45 3.59 2.18 5.09
CA LEU A 45 3.28 1.03 4.24
C LEU A 45 4.51 0.51 3.49
N MET A 46 5.26 1.40 2.83
CA MET A 46 6.32 0.96 1.91
C MET A 46 7.60 0.58 2.62
N LEU A 47 7.94 1.22 3.73
CA LEU A 47 9.16 0.97 4.48
C LEU A 47 9.01 -0.20 5.46
N GLU A 48 7.89 -0.24 6.21
CA GLU A 48 7.67 -1.19 7.31
C GLU A 48 6.62 -2.27 7.02
N SER A 49 5.86 -2.14 5.92
CA SER A 49 4.78 -3.08 5.57
C SER A 49 3.62 -3.12 6.58
N TYR A 50 3.27 -2.00 7.20
CA TYR A 50 2.22 -1.96 8.22
C TYR A 50 0.83 -2.23 7.66
N ASN A 51 0.16 -3.26 8.19
CA ASN A 51 -1.15 -3.71 7.75
C ASN A 51 -2.26 -2.68 7.97
N ASP A 52 -2.25 -2.02 9.13
CA ASP A 52 -3.19 -0.95 9.47
C ASP A 52 -3.04 0.28 8.55
N ALA A 53 -1.82 0.65 8.22
CA ALA A 53 -1.57 1.73 7.25
C ALA A 53 -2.15 1.38 5.87
N ALA A 54 -2.01 0.14 5.41
CA ALA A 54 -2.59 -0.30 4.14
C ALA A 54 -4.13 -0.20 4.14
N VAL A 55 -4.77 -0.60 5.23
CA VAL A 55 -6.23 -0.51 5.40
C VAL A 55 -6.69 0.95 5.45
N MET A 56 -6.02 1.80 6.22
CA MET A 56 -6.34 3.23 6.28
C MET A 56 -6.26 3.90 4.91
N ILE A 57 -5.21 3.61 4.14
CA ILE A 57 -5.05 4.11 2.77
C ILE A 57 -6.20 3.61 1.89
N ALA A 58 -6.55 2.32 1.99
CA ALA A 58 -7.62 1.74 1.19
C ALA A 58 -8.99 2.36 1.50
N GLU A 59 -9.31 2.53 2.78
CA GLU A 59 -10.56 3.17 3.20
C GLU A 59 -10.62 4.64 2.77
N ASN A 60 -9.52 5.37 2.83
CA ASN A 60 -9.47 6.77 2.41
C ASN A 60 -9.65 6.94 0.89
N ILE A 61 -9.00 6.11 0.09
CA ILE A 61 -9.00 6.24 -1.38
C ILE A 61 -10.23 5.59 -2.00
N GLY A 62 -10.60 4.41 -1.52
CA GLY A 62 -11.71 3.62 -2.07
C GLY A 62 -13.05 3.82 -1.35
N GLY A 63 -13.04 4.40 -0.16
CA GLY A 63 -14.21 4.46 0.72
C GLY A 63 -14.41 3.18 1.55
N SER A 64 -13.91 2.05 1.06
CA SER A 64 -13.84 0.76 1.78
C SER A 64 -12.69 -0.09 1.26
N VAL A 65 -12.35 -1.14 2.00
CA VAL A 65 -11.34 -2.13 1.57
C VAL A 65 -11.79 -2.84 0.29
N GLU A 66 -13.05 -3.16 0.19
CA GLU A 66 -13.65 -3.85 -0.96
C GLU A 66 -13.62 -2.99 -2.23
N GLU A 67 -13.99 -1.72 -2.12
CA GLU A 67 -13.93 -0.77 -3.24
C GLU A 67 -12.48 -0.51 -3.67
N PHE A 68 -11.57 -0.40 -2.71
CA PHE A 68 -10.15 -0.27 -3.04
C PHE A 68 -9.58 -1.52 -3.71
N ALA A 69 -9.98 -2.72 -3.28
CA ALA A 69 -9.62 -3.96 -3.95
C ALA A 69 -10.17 -4.02 -5.39
N ALA A 70 -11.36 -3.47 -5.63
CA ALA A 70 -11.89 -3.34 -6.99
C ALA A 70 -11.00 -2.42 -7.85
N LEU A 71 -10.55 -1.28 -7.32
CA LEU A 71 -9.59 -0.39 -8.01
C LEU A 71 -8.25 -1.09 -8.28
N MET A 72 -7.76 -1.91 -7.33
CA MET A 72 -6.55 -2.71 -7.54
C MET A 72 -6.71 -3.71 -8.68
N ASN A 73 -7.84 -4.41 -8.76
CA ASN A 73 -8.13 -5.37 -9.81
C ASN A 73 -8.33 -4.69 -11.16
N GLN A 74 -9.02 -3.55 -11.20
CA GLN A 74 -9.15 -2.76 -12.42
C GLN A 74 -7.77 -2.34 -12.95
N LYS A 75 -6.89 -1.83 -12.10
CA LYS A 75 -5.52 -1.47 -12.49
C LYS A 75 -4.73 -2.68 -12.97
N ALA A 76 -4.86 -3.83 -12.33
CA ALA A 76 -4.20 -5.07 -12.76
C ALA A 76 -4.66 -5.48 -14.16
N GLU A 77 -5.96 -5.40 -14.45
CA GLU A 77 -6.52 -5.67 -15.78
C GLU A 77 -5.99 -4.68 -16.83
N GLU A 78 -5.97 -3.37 -16.53
CA GLU A 78 -5.41 -2.33 -17.40
C GLU A 78 -3.94 -2.60 -17.76
N LEU A 79 -3.17 -3.19 -16.83
CA LEU A 79 -1.77 -3.57 -17.01
C LEU A 79 -1.58 -4.93 -17.69
N GLY A 80 -2.69 -5.64 -17.99
CA GLY A 80 -2.66 -6.96 -18.62
C GLY A 80 -2.30 -8.11 -17.68
N CYS A 81 -2.42 -7.91 -16.37
CA CYS A 81 -2.19 -8.92 -15.34
C CYS A 81 -3.38 -9.89 -15.26
N ARG A 82 -3.31 -10.99 -15.99
CA ARG A 82 -4.46 -11.92 -16.18
C ARG A 82 -4.59 -12.97 -15.08
N ASP A 83 -3.50 -13.21 -14.34
CA ASP A 83 -3.43 -14.23 -13.29
C ASP A 83 -3.30 -13.58 -11.90
N THR A 84 -3.86 -12.37 -11.77
CA THR A 84 -3.86 -11.57 -10.54
C THR A 84 -5.28 -11.29 -10.08
N TYR A 85 -5.56 -11.53 -8.80
CA TYR A 85 -6.81 -11.14 -8.17
C TYR A 85 -6.54 -10.63 -6.74
N PHE A 86 -6.81 -9.37 -6.50
CA PHE A 86 -6.62 -8.72 -5.22
C PHE A 86 -7.90 -8.70 -4.40
N ILE A 87 -7.80 -9.05 -3.11
CA ILE A 87 -8.89 -9.03 -2.14
C ILE A 87 -8.56 -8.11 -0.97
N THR A 88 -7.29 -8.09 -0.54
CA THR A 88 -6.81 -7.32 0.60
C THR A 88 -5.79 -6.26 0.17
N PRO A 89 -5.78 -5.06 0.79
CA PRO A 89 -4.83 -4.01 0.44
C PRO A 89 -3.43 -4.23 1.04
N ASN A 90 -3.33 -5.12 2.05
CA ASN A 90 -2.11 -5.39 2.80
C ASN A 90 -1.41 -6.70 2.38
N GLY A 91 -1.99 -7.46 1.43
CA GLY A 91 -1.40 -8.70 0.94
C GLY A 91 -1.62 -9.92 1.83
N LEU A 92 -2.45 -9.81 2.87
CA LEU A 92 -2.86 -10.98 3.64
C LEU A 92 -3.77 -11.88 2.81
N ASP A 93 -3.71 -13.18 3.10
CA ASP A 93 -4.54 -14.17 2.43
C ASP A 93 -6.03 -13.81 2.51
N GLY A 94 -6.74 -14.07 1.44
CA GLY A 94 -8.16 -13.82 1.35
C GLY A 94 -8.82 -14.72 0.32
N VAL A 95 -10.07 -15.06 0.60
CA VAL A 95 -10.95 -15.80 -0.31
C VAL A 95 -12.27 -15.02 -0.39
N LYS A 96 -12.76 -14.81 -1.59
CA LYS A 96 -14.02 -14.09 -1.84
C LYS A 96 -14.83 -14.84 -2.89
N LYS A 97 -16.14 -14.95 -2.67
CA LYS A 97 -17.08 -15.42 -3.71
C LYS A 97 -17.70 -14.20 -4.39
N ASP A 98 -17.71 -14.25 -5.71
CA ASP A 98 -18.43 -13.25 -6.50
C ASP A 98 -19.96 -13.52 -6.48
N LYS A 99 -20.71 -12.65 -7.18
CA LYS A 99 -22.17 -12.73 -7.30
C LYS A 99 -22.66 -13.99 -8.01
N ASP A 100 -21.81 -14.63 -8.80
CA ASP A 100 -22.10 -15.85 -9.55
C ASP A 100 -21.66 -17.10 -8.76
N GLY A 101 -21.13 -16.91 -7.54
CA GLY A 101 -20.69 -17.98 -6.63
C GLY A 101 -19.30 -18.52 -6.95
N VAL A 102 -18.56 -17.91 -7.89
CA VAL A 102 -17.18 -18.28 -8.21
C VAL A 102 -16.27 -17.82 -7.09
N GLU A 103 -15.43 -18.73 -6.62
CA GLU A 103 -14.45 -18.45 -5.57
C GLU A 103 -13.16 -17.88 -6.17
N HIS A 104 -12.75 -16.74 -5.65
CA HIS A 104 -11.49 -16.09 -5.98
C HIS A 104 -10.56 -16.12 -4.78
N ILE A 105 -9.29 -16.38 -5.02
CA ILE A 105 -8.22 -16.38 -4.03
C ILE A 105 -7.35 -15.14 -4.27
N HIS A 106 -6.93 -14.47 -3.19
CA HIS A 106 -5.94 -13.39 -3.27
C HIS A 106 -4.62 -13.94 -3.82
N SER A 107 -4.32 -13.67 -5.07
CA SER A 107 -3.19 -14.29 -5.78
C SER A 107 -2.64 -13.41 -6.88
N THR A 108 -1.39 -13.68 -7.25
CA THR A 108 -0.72 -13.06 -8.39
C THR A 108 0.37 -14.01 -8.91
N THR A 109 1.02 -13.63 -10.01
CA THR A 109 2.20 -14.32 -10.55
C THR A 109 3.43 -13.42 -10.54
N ALA A 110 4.62 -14.02 -10.64
CA ALA A 110 5.86 -13.26 -10.75
C ALA A 110 5.88 -12.36 -12.00
N ALA A 111 5.26 -12.81 -13.10
CA ALA A 111 5.16 -12.04 -14.34
C ALA A 111 4.26 -10.81 -14.16
N ASP A 112 3.10 -10.97 -13.51
CA ASP A 112 2.18 -9.87 -13.24
C ASP A 112 2.78 -8.87 -12.25
N LEU A 113 3.46 -9.35 -11.19
CA LEU A 113 4.19 -8.47 -10.27
C LEU A 113 5.27 -7.66 -11.00
N ALA A 114 5.98 -8.26 -11.96
CA ALA A 114 6.96 -7.55 -12.76
C ALA A 114 6.31 -6.47 -13.65
N ALA A 115 5.14 -6.76 -14.23
CA ALA A 115 4.37 -5.78 -15.02
C ALA A 115 3.89 -4.61 -14.13
N ILE A 116 3.35 -4.90 -12.94
CA ILE A 116 2.94 -3.88 -11.96
C ILE A 116 4.13 -3.03 -11.54
N MET A 117 5.27 -3.64 -11.21
CA MET A 117 6.46 -2.90 -10.81
C MET A 117 7.01 -2.05 -11.95
N ARG A 118 7.04 -2.57 -13.18
CA ARG A 118 7.43 -1.80 -14.38
C ARG A 118 6.57 -0.55 -14.52
N TYR A 119 5.25 -0.69 -14.39
CA TYR A 119 4.35 0.45 -14.41
C TYR A 119 4.70 1.47 -13.33
N CYS A 120 4.87 1.02 -12.09
CA CYS A 120 5.17 1.91 -10.95
C CYS A 120 6.46 2.73 -11.15
N VAL A 121 7.50 2.13 -11.72
CA VAL A 121 8.82 2.77 -11.81
C VAL A 121 9.13 3.44 -13.14
N MET A 122 8.36 3.15 -14.21
CA MET A 122 8.67 3.63 -15.56
C MET A 122 7.51 4.36 -16.24
N GLU A 123 6.26 3.98 -16.00
CA GLU A 123 5.12 4.39 -16.83
C GLU A 123 4.12 5.28 -16.10
N SER A 124 3.92 5.08 -14.79
CA SER A 124 2.98 5.87 -14.00
C SER A 124 3.31 7.37 -14.04
N PRO A 125 2.30 8.24 -14.13
CA PRO A 125 2.50 9.68 -13.98
C PRO A 125 3.03 10.06 -12.59
N LYS A 126 2.98 9.14 -11.63
CA LYS A 126 3.44 9.27 -10.24
C LYS A 126 4.69 8.44 -9.93
N LYS A 127 5.44 8.03 -10.96
CA LYS A 127 6.65 7.24 -10.80
C LYS A 127 7.72 7.92 -9.94
N ASP A 128 7.87 9.23 -10.06
CA ASP A 128 8.91 9.96 -9.33
C ASP A 128 8.60 10.01 -7.83
N GLU A 129 7.34 10.23 -7.46
CA GLU A 129 6.87 10.15 -6.07
C GLU A 129 6.98 8.71 -5.53
N PHE A 130 6.62 7.72 -6.33
CA PHE A 130 6.77 6.30 -5.97
C PHE A 130 8.24 5.96 -5.70
N LEU A 131 9.15 6.35 -6.59
CA LEU A 131 10.59 6.15 -6.42
C LEU A 131 11.14 6.90 -5.21
N SER A 132 10.69 8.13 -4.97
CA SER A 132 11.08 8.91 -3.80
C SER A 132 10.73 8.17 -2.50
N ILE A 133 9.49 7.71 -2.35
CA ILE A 133 9.04 6.98 -1.16
C ILE A 133 9.83 5.67 -0.99
N THR A 134 9.89 4.85 -2.04
CA THR A 134 10.48 3.50 -1.96
C THR A 134 12.00 3.49 -1.79
N ARG A 135 12.69 4.59 -2.12
CA ARG A 135 14.13 4.77 -1.94
C ARG A 135 14.52 5.43 -0.62
N THR A 136 13.56 6.01 0.08
CA THR A 136 13.81 6.66 1.37
C THR A 136 14.31 5.64 2.39
N GLN A 137 15.44 5.93 3.06
CA GLN A 137 16.06 5.04 4.02
C GLN A 137 15.32 5.01 5.36
N ASN A 138 14.88 6.19 5.80
CA ASN A 138 14.10 6.35 7.02
C ASN A 138 13.15 7.54 6.88
N HIS A 139 12.00 7.45 7.55
CA HIS A 139 11.01 8.51 7.62
C HIS A 139 10.45 8.59 9.03
N THR A 140 10.40 9.79 9.58
CA THR A 140 9.86 10.03 10.92
C THR A 140 8.68 10.98 10.82
N PHE A 141 7.58 10.64 11.47
CA PHE A 141 6.36 11.42 11.48
C PHE A 141 5.63 11.33 12.81
N THR A 142 4.60 12.14 12.97
CA THR A 142 3.71 12.13 14.13
C THR A 142 2.26 11.96 13.68
N ASP A 143 1.42 11.42 14.58
CA ASP A 143 -0.02 11.55 14.39
C ASP A 143 -0.43 13.04 14.33
N SER A 144 -1.61 13.36 13.80
CA SER A 144 -2.07 14.75 13.64
C SER A 144 -2.21 15.51 14.97
N SER A 145 -2.27 14.79 16.10
CA SER A 145 -2.29 15.40 17.42
C SER A 145 -0.90 15.74 17.97
N GLY A 146 0.17 15.24 17.36
CA GLY A 146 1.54 15.37 17.83
C GLY A 146 1.89 14.56 19.07
N ARG A 147 1.02 13.62 19.48
CA ARG A 147 1.21 12.84 20.73
C ARG A 147 2.04 11.58 20.53
N ARG A 148 2.04 11.04 19.33
CA ARG A 148 2.75 9.78 19.00
C ARG A 148 3.69 10.03 17.85
N SER A 149 4.96 9.70 18.05
CA SER A 149 5.99 9.74 17.01
C SER A 149 6.34 8.34 16.54
N TYR A 150 6.63 8.23 15.25
CA TYR A 150 6.99 6.98 14.59
C TYR A 150 8.24 7.17 13.76
N SER A 151 9.06 6.13 13.68
CA SER A 151 10.22 6.08 12.79
C SER A 151 10.12 4.79 11.98
N CYS A 152 10.08 4.95 10.66
CA CYS A 152 10.04 3.86 9.71
C CYS A 152 11.40 3.71 9.03
N PHE A 153 11.86 2.48 8.86
CA PHE A 153 13.13 2.15 8.23
C PHE A 153 12.90 1.26 7.01
N ASN A 154 13.65 1.53 5.97
CA ASN A 154 13.53 0.76 4.74
C ASN A 154 14.20 -0.60 4.87
N HIS A 155 13.42 -1.67 4.77
CA HIS A 155 13.92 -3.04 4.83
C HIS A 155 14.53 -3.55 3.52
N ASN A 156 14.50 -2.76 2.44
CA ASN A 156 15.11 -3.14 1.17
C ASN A 156 16.63 -2.92 1.20
N ALA A 157 17.35 -3.92 1.70
CA ALA A 157 18.81 -3.89 1.80
C ALA A 157 19.50 -3.71 0.43
N PHE A 158 18.88 -4.12 -0.66
CA PHE A 158 19.46 -4.00 -2.00
C PHE A 158 19.70 -2.55 -2.43
N LEU A 159 18.96 -1.60 -1.90
CA LEU A 159 19.20 -0.17 -2.15
C LEU A 159 20.62 0.27 -1.75
N ASN A 160 21.22 -0.41 -0.79
CA ASN A 160 22.57 -0.10 -0.29
C ASN A 160 23.64 -1.11 -0.71
N MET A 161 23.23 -2.30 -1.18
CA MET A 161 24.15 -3.43 -1.45
C MET A 161 24.38 -3.64 -2.95
N MET A 162 23.54 -3.09 -3.80
CA MET A 162 23.55 -3.41 -5.22
C MET A 162 23.42 -2.14 -6.07
N GLU A 163 24.44 -1.87 -6.87
CA GLU A 163 24.40 -0.75 -7.81
C GLU A 163 23.29 -0.92 -8.85
N GLY A 164 22.60 0.16 -9.20
CA GLY A 164 21.53 0.16 -10.21
C GLY A 164 20.15 -0.21 -9.67
N VAL A 165 20.01 -0.55 -8.38
CA VAL A 165 18.69 -0.78 -7.77
C VAL A 165 17.92 0.55 -7.67
N LEU A 166 16.77 0.61 -8.32
CA LEU A 166 15.93 1.81 -8.38
C LEU A 166 14.91 1.86 -7.27
N SER A 167 14.29 0.72 -6.93
CA SER A 167 13.14 0.65 -6.05
C SER A 167 12.91 -0.80 -5.61
N GLY A 168 11.88 -1.02 -4.81
CA GLY A 168 11.39 -2.33 -4.42
C GLY A 168 10.51 -2.28 -3.20
N LYS A 169 9.85 -3.40 -2.96
CA LYS A 169 9.10 -3.68 -1.74
C LYS A 169 9.46 -5.08 -1.26
N THR A 170 9.92 -5.17 -0.04
CA THR A 170 10.18 -6.47 0.60
C THR A 170 8.86 -7.15 1.01
N GLY A 171 8.84 -8.47 0.94
CA GLY A 171 7.74 -9.32 1.41
C GLY A 171 8.10 -10.05 2.70
#